data_f1d5244e07252d78ccf3971064b990ed
#
_entry.id   f1d5244e07252d78ccf3971064b990ed
#
_cell.length_a   1.000
_cell.length_b   1.000
_cell.length_c   1.000
_cell.angle_alpha   90.00
_cell.angle_beta   90.00
_cell.angle_gamma   90.00
#
_symmetry.space_group_name_H-M   'P 1'
#
loop_
_entity.id
_entity.type
_entity.pdbx_description
1 polymer ?
#
loop_
_entity_poly.entity_id
_entity_poly.type
_entity_poly.pdbx_seq_one_letter_code
_entity_poly.pdbx_strand_id
1 'polypeptide(L)'
;MFRTSHLLFKLALVALVMVGLLLVYLDARITATFSDKMWELAARVYARPLELFAGADLSPEELSYELEVLGYRTVTTPHRPGEVSRNHNRFDLYTRGFEFPGEREPERRVLIEFSGDRVRSLSAGGKDVDLMRLDPVM
;
A
#
# COMPACT_ATOMS: atom_id res chain seq x y z
N MET A 1 30.84 -29.23 -56.90
CA MET A 1 30.87 -28.09 -55.93
C MET A 1 29.53 -27.41 -55.68
N PHE A 2 28.52 -27.55 -56.51
CA PHE A 2 27.21 -26.87 -56.37
C PHE A 2 26.20 -27.52 -55.39
N ARG A 3 26.34 -28.81 -55.08
CA ARG A 3 25.38 -29.53 -54.20
C ARG A 3 25.51 -29.20 -52.71
N THR A 4 26.67 -28.83 -52.24
CA THR A 4 26.93 -28.47 -50.83
C THR A 4 26.41 -27.06 -50.49
N SER A 5 26.44 -26.14 -51.46
CA SER A 5 25.90 -24.78 -51.31
C SER A 5 24.39 -24.76 -51.07
N HIS A 6 23.64 -25.59 -51.81
CA HIS A 6 22.19 -25.71 -51.60
C HIS A 6 21.80 -26.37 -50.29
N LEU A 7 22.64 -27.28 -49.78
CA LEU A 7 22.41 -27.91 -48.47
C LEU A 7 22.63 -26.91 -47.35
N LEU A 8 23.73 -26.15 -47.43
CA LEU A 8 24.02 -25.09 -46.44
C LEU A 8 22.95 -23.99 -46.45
N PHE A 9 22.48 -23.60 -47.66
CA PHE A 9 21.39 -22.64 -47.77
C PHE A 9 20.07 -23.14 -47.15
N LYS A 10 19.73 -24.41 -47.36
CA LYS A 10 18.54 -25.03 -46.74
C LYS A 10 18.67 -25.09 -45.21
N LEU A 11 19.86 -25.46 -44.70
CA LEU A 11 20.13 -25.48 -43.26
C LEU A 11 20.04 -24.08 -42.65
N ALA A 12 20.58 -23.07 -43.32
CA ALA A 12 20.49 -21.69 -42.88
C ALA A 12 19.03 -21.18 -42.84
N LEU A 13 18.23 -21.55 -43.85
CA LEU A 13 16.81 -21.19 -43.89
C LEU A 13 16.02 -21.87 -42.78
N VAL A 14 16.26 -23.15 -42.51
CA VAL A 14 15.64 -23.85 -41.38
C VAL A 14 16.03 -23.24 -40.03
N ALA A 15 17.31 -22.90 -39.86
CA ALA A 15 17.79 -22.23 -38.64
C ALA A 15 17.13 -20.86 -38.45
N LEU A 16 16.96 -20.07 -39.51
CA LEU A 16 16.29 -18.77 -39.48
C LEU A 16 14.82 -18.91 -39.06
N VAL A 17 14.11 -19.90 -39.61
CA VAL A 17 12.71 -20.18 -39.27
C VAL A 17 12.61 -20.60 -37.82
N MET A 18 13.50 -21.45 -37.31
CA MET A 18 13.54 -21.89 -35.91
C MET A 18 13.77 -20.72 -34.97
N VAL A 19 14.70 -19.83 -35.30
CA VAL A 19 14.95 -18.62 -34.49
C VAL A 19 13.73 -17.69 -34.50
N GLY A 20 13.09 -17.50 -35.65
CA GLY A 20 11.86 -16.71 -35.77
C GLY A 20 10.73 -17.27 -34.91
N LEU A 21 10.49 -18.58 -34.95
CA LEU A 21 9.49 -19.25 -34.10
C LEU A 21 9.82 -19.13 -32.60
N LEU A 22 11.09 -19.24 -32.24
CA LEU A 22 11.54 -19.07 -30.86
C LEU A 22 11.29 -17.65 -30.35
N LEU A 23 11.57 -16.63 -31.18
CA LEU A 23 11.31 -15.24 -30.82
C LEU A 23 9.82 -14.97 -30.60
N VAL A 24 8.95 -15.44 -31.49
CA VAL A 24 7.50 -15.33 -31.37
C VAL A 24 7.00 -16.06 -30.11
N TYR A 25 7.55 -17.24 -29.85
CA TYR A 25 7.19 -17.98 -28.64
C TYR A 25 7.61 -17.26 -27.35
N LEU A 26 8.82 -16.69 -27.32
CA LEU A 26 9.28 -15.89 -26.17
C LEU A 26 8.46 -14.61 -26.01
N ASP A 27 8.15 -13.90 -27.08
CA ASP A 27 7.34 -12.69 -27.06
C ASP A 27 5.93 -12.97 -26.50
N ALA A 28 5.28 -14.02 -26.97
CA ALA A 28 3.98 -14.46 -26.48
C ALA A 28 4.03 -14.84 -24.99
N ARG A 29 5.10 -15.48 -24.56
CA ARG A 29 5.28 -15.86 -23.15
C ARG A 29 5.53 -14.66 -22.23
N ILE A 30 6.35 -13.73 -22.68
CA ILE A 30 6.64 -12.50 -21.95
C ILE A 30 5.38 -11.64 -21.85
N THR A 31 4.67 -11.44 -22.94
CA THR A 31 3.44 -10.64 -22.96
C THR A 31 2.34 -11.25 -22.08
N ALA A 32 2.15 -12.57 -22.09
CA ALA A 32 1.17 -13.22 -21.22
C ALA A 32 1.52 -13.09 -19.72
N THR A 33 2.81 -13.15 -19.38
CA THR A 33 3.25 -13.04 -17.96
C THR A 33 3.18 -11.59 -17.46
N PHE A 34 3.39 -10.61 -18.32
CA PHE A 34 3.28 -9.20 -17.96
C PHE A 34 1.84 -8.68 -17.95
N SER A 35 0.98 -9.19 -18.83
CA SER A 35 -0.43 -8.75 -18.89
C SER A 35 -1.20 -9.13 -17.62
N ASP A 36 -1.00 -10.31 -17.07
CA ASP A 36 -1.71 -10.75 -15.86
C ASP A 36 -1.30 -9.96 -14.60
N LYS A 37 -0.05 -9.46 -14.54
CA LYS A 37 0.42 -8.69 -13.36
C LYS A 37 0.22 -7.19 -13.46
N MET A 38 0.09 -6.64 -14.66
CA MET A 38 -0.05 -5.18 -14.83
C MET A 38 -1.47 -4.68 -14.64
N TRP A 39 -2.50 -5.51 -14.76
CA TRP A 39 -3.89 -5.12 -14.53
C TRP A 39 -4.33 -5.24 -13.07
N GLU A 40 -3.59 -5.97 -12.22
CA GLU A 40 -3.82 -5.98 -10.78
C GLU A 40 -3.18 -4.78 -10.05
N LEU A 41 -2.22 -4.15 -10.68
CA LEU A 41 -1.76 -2.83 -10.26
C LEU A 41 -2.61 -1.75 -10.97
N ALA A 42 -3.91 -1.76 -10.76
CA ALA A 42 -4.61 -0.49 -10.70
C ALA A 42 -3.76 0.37 -9.76
N ALA A 43 -3.13 1.42 -10.30
CA ALA A 43 -2.43 2.39 -9.50
C ALA A 43 -3.47 2.99 -8.53
N ARG A 44 -3.68 2.31 -7.41
CA ARG A 44 -4.25 2.94 -6.25
C ARG A 44 -3.19 3.93 -5.84
N VAL A 45 -3.38 5.16 -6.23
CA VAL A 45 -2.64 6.29 -5.65
C VAL A 45 -3.12 6.31 -4.20
N TYR A 46 -2.47 5.50 -3.37
CA TYR A 46 -2.66 5.62 -1.94
C TYR A 46 -2.06 6.96 -1.57
N ALA A 47 -2.90 7.89 -1.16
CA ALA A 47 -2.43 9.00 -0.36
C ALA A 47 -1.57 8.38 0.76
N ARG A 48 -0.43 9.00 1.05
CA ARG A 48 0.52 8.47 2.04
C ARG A 48 -0.23 8.25 3.36
N PRO A 49 -0.24 7.03 3.93
CA PRO A 49 -0.90 6.83 5.21
C PRO A 49 -0.29 7.77 6.24
N LEU A 50 -1.11 8.35 7.08
CA LEU A 50 -0.64 9.19 8.17
C LEU A 50 0.04 8.29 9.20
N GLU A 51 1.34 8.49 9.38
CA GLU A 51 2.14 7.78 10.38
C GLU A 51 2.12 8.56 11.69
N LEU A 52 1.68 7.92 12.75
CA LEU A 52 1.67 8.46 14.10
C LEU A 52 2.67 7.70 14.97
N PHE A 53 3.55 8.43 15.64
CA PHE A 53 4.53 7.90 16.57
C PHE A 53 4.79 8.90 17.71
N ALA A 54 5.28 8.40 18.82
CA ALA A 54 5.64 9.26 19.95
C ALA A 54 6.75 10.23 19.56
N GLY A 55 6.51 11.53 19.74
CA GLY A 55 7.42 12.61 19.35
C GLY A 55 7.13 13.21 17.95
N ALA A 56 6.12 12.73 17.22
CA ALA A 56 5.72 13.33 15.95
C ALA A 56 5.30 14.78 16.13
N ASP A 57 5.79 15.66 15.26
CA ASP A 57 5.36 17.06 15.17
C ASP A 57 4.00 17.09 14.44
N LEU A 58 2.96 17.04 15.24
CA LEU A 58 1.56 17.06 14.80
C LEU A 58 0.74 17.67 15.93
N SER A 59 -0.02 18.70 15.60
CA SER A 59 -0.91 19.33 16.58
C SER A 59 -2.23 18.56 16.70
N PRO A 60 -2.95 18.70 17.84
CA PRO A 60 -4.29 18.16 18.01
C PRO A 60 -5.27 18.62 16.95
N GLU A 61 -5.13 19.85 16.47
CA GLU A 61 -5.96 20.46 15.43
C GLU A 61 -5.71 19.82 14.07
N GLU A 62 -4.44 19.61 13.71
CA GLU A 62 -4.06 18.94 12.48
C GLU A 62 -4.54 17.48 12.48
N LEU A 63 -4.37 16.76 13.58
CA LEU A 63 -4.91 15.40 13.68
C LEU A 63 -6.43 15.38 13.53
N SER A 64 -7.14 16.34 14.12
CA SER A 64 -8.60 16.43 13.95
C SER A 64 -9.00 16.66 12.50
N TYR A 65 -8.29 17.52 11.80
CA TYR A 65 -8.52 17.80 10.38
C TYR A 65 -8.26 16.56 9.51
N GLU A 66 -7.13 15.88 9.73
CA GLU A 66 -6.79 14.64 9.01
C GLU A 66 -7.84 13.54 9.24
N LEU A 67 -8.30 13.36 10.48
CA LEU A 67 -9.35 12.39 10.80
C LEU A 67 -10.70 12.73 10.14
N GLU A 68 -11.02 14.02 10.02
CA GLU A 68 -12.23 14.47 9.31
C GLU A 68 -12.10 14.17 7.80
N VAL A 69 -10.95 14.46 7.19
CA VAL A 69 -10.66 14.13 5.77
C VAL A 69 -10.74 12.62 5.53
N LEU A 70 -10.26 11.82 6.46
CA LEU A 70 -10.37 10.36 6.44
C LEU A 70 -11.79 9.85 6.72
N GLY A 71 -12.73 10.75 7.04
CA GLY A 71 -14.14 10.40 7.29
C GLY A 71 -14.37 9.68 8.63
N TYR A 72 -13.55 9.97 9.63
CA TYR A 72 -13.81 9.53 11.00
C TYR A 72 -14.95 10.32 11.62
N ARG A 73 -15.81 9.63 12.37
CA ARG A 73 -16.93 10.25 13.07
C ARG A 73 -16.55 10.61 14.49
N THR A 74 -16.77 11.87 14.86
CA THR A 74 -16.62 12.31 16.26
C THR A 74 -17.80 11.81 17.10
N VAL A 75 -17.49 11.07 18.15
CA VAL A 75 -18.45 10.51 19.10
C VAL A 75 -17.98 10.73 20.53
N THR A 76 -18.85 10.55 21.52
CA THR A 76 -18.45 10.66 22.94
C THR A 76 -17.54 9.51 23.37
N THR A 77 -17.82 8.30 22.89
CA THR A 77 -17.04 7.09 23.19
C THR A 77 -17.01 6.21 21.95
N PRO A 78 -15.82 5.92 21.39
CA PRO A 78 -15.68 5.07 20.23
C PRO A 78 -16.00 3.61 20.54
N HIS A 79 -16.89 3.01 19.73
CA HIS A 79 -17.28 1.61 19.82
C HIS A 79 -17.08 0.85 18.51
N ARG A 80 -16.88 1.55 17.40
CA ARG A 80 -16.75 0.99 16.07
C ARG A 80 -15.55 1.57 15.33
N PRO A 81 -14.94 0.82 14.41
CA PRO A 81 -13.90 1.34 13.53
C PRO A 81 -14.38 2.59 12.77
N GLY A 82 -13.52 3.61 12.72
CA GLY A 82 -13.84 4.90 12.12
C GLY A 82 -14.52 5.89 13.06
N GLU A 83 -14.50 5.64 14.36
CA GLU A 83 -14.98 6.57 15.38
C GLU A 83 -13.82 7.16 16.19
N VAL A 84 -13.95 8.42 16.57
CA VAL A 84 -12.99 9.15 17.37
C VAL A 84 -13.69 9.97 18.45
N SER A 85 -13.10 10.03 19.63
CA SER A 85 -13.45 10.96 20.71
C SER A 85 -12.26 11.86 20.97
N ARG A 86 -12.52 13.17 21.08
CA ARG A 86 -11.50 14.16 21.46
C ARG A 86 -11.84 14.78 22.80
N ASN A 87 -10.87 14.81 23.69
CA ASN A 87 -10.94 15.52 24.95
C ASN A 87 -9.65 16.33 25.14
N HIS A 88 -9.68 17.62 24.75
CA HIS A 88 -8.54 18.54 24.77
C HIS A 88 -7.33 17.95 24.01
N ASN A 89 -6.32 17.48 24.73
CA ASN A 89 -5.07 16.95 24.25
C ASN A 89 -5.04 15.41 24.17
N ARG A 90 -6.20 14.77 24.24
CA ARG A 90 -6.33 13.32 24.23
C ARG A 90 -7.34 12.88 23.19
N PHE A 91 -6.94 11.96 22.35
CA PHE A 91 -7.79 11.32 21.35
C PHE A 91 -7.95 9.85 21.70
N ASP A 92 -9.17 9.38 21.65
CA ASP A 92 -9.52 7.98 21.73
C ASP A 92 -10.05 7.59 20.33
N LEU A 93 -9.30 6.81 19.61
CA LEU A 93 -9.50 6.52 18.21
C LEU A 93 -9.72 5.02 18.01
N TYR A 94 -10.79 4.64 17.33
CA TYR A 94 -10.95 3.28 16.86
C TYR A 94 -10.57 3.22 15.37
N THR A 95 -9.36 2.72 15.08
CA THR A 95 -8.82 2.66 13.72
C THR A 95 -9.59 1.66 12.88
N ARG A 96 -9.64 1.93 11.57
CA ARG A 96 -10.08 0.94 10.58
C ARG A 96 -8.91 0.05 10.22
N GLY A 97 -9.20 -1.25 10.04
CA GLY A 97 -8.19 -2.16 9.48
C GLY A 97 -8.00 -1.92 7.99
N PHE A 98 -6.79 -2.00 7.51
CA PHE A 98 -6.48 -1.92 6.08
C PHE A 98 -5.34 -2.83 5.69
N GLU A 99 -5.27 -3.18 4.41
CA GLU A 99 -4.21 -4.00 3.85
C GLU A 99 -3.35 -3.18 2.89
N PHE A 100 -2.06 -3.20 3.11
CA PHE A 100 -1.03 -2.71 2.20
C PHE A 100 -0.36 -3.89 1.49
N PRO A 101 0.26 -3.71 0.33
CA PRO A 101 1.07 -4.76 -0.27
C PRO A 101 2.18 -5.21 0.69
N GLY A 102 1.96 -6.37 1.35
CA GLY A 102 2.90 -6.98 2.29
C GLY A 102 2.68 -6.71 3.77
N GLU A 103 1.76 -5.82 4.15
CA GLU A 103 1.44 -5.52 5.55
C GLU A 103 -0.07 -5.41 5.77
N ARG A 104 -0.53 -5.90 6.91
CA ARG A 104 -1.91 -5.76 7.36
C ARG A 104 -1.94 -5.01 8.67
N GLU A 105 -2.59 -3.84 8.69
CA GLU A 105 -2.89 -3.13 9.92
C GLU A 105 -4.26 -3.57 10.44
N PRO A 106 -4.32 -4.17 11.62
CA PRO A 106 -5.59 -4.56 12.22
C PRO A 106 -6.35 -3.35 12.75
N GLU A 107 -7.67 -3.45 12.79
CA GLU A 107 -8.49 -2.51 13.55
C GLU A 107 -8.16 -2.59 15.03
N ARG A 108 -8.01 -1.44 15.68
CA ARG A 108 -7.71 -1.38 17.11
C ARG A 108 -8.11 -0.03 17.72
N ARG A 109 -8.40 -0.05 19.01
CA ARG A 109 -8.64 1.17 19.78
C ARG A 109 -7.31 1.72 20.28
N VAL A 110 -7.02 2.96 19.93
CA VAL A 110 -5.75 3.63 20.24
C VAL A 110 -6.04 4.93 20.99
N LEU A 111 -5.27 5.14 22.03
CA LEU A 111 -5.26 6.36 22.79
C LEU A 111 -4.03 7.17 22.41
N ILE A 112 -4.24 8.42 22.01
CA ILE A 112 -3.20 9.35 21.62
C ILE A 112 -3.22 10.51 22.59
N GLU A 113 -2.09 10.80 23.21
CA GLU A 113 -1.93 11.95 24.10
C GLU A 113 -0.96 12.94 23.49
N PHE A 114 -1.30 14.23 23.61
CA PHE A 114 -0.51 15.35 23.10
C PHE A 114 0.12 16.16 24.23
N SER A 115 1.27 16.73 23.94
CA SER A 115 1.94 17.75 24.77
C SER A 115 2.25 18.94 23.87
N GLY A 116 1.38 19.98 23.92
CA GLY A 116 1.41 21.07 22.92
C GLY A 116 1.13 20.52 21.53
N ASP A 117 1.93 20.91 20.57
CA ASP A 117 1.82 20.51 19.14
C ASP A 117 2.63 19.25 18.81
N ARG A 118 2.77 18.35 19.78
CA ARG A 118 3.55 17.13 19.60
C ARG A 118 2.86 15.93 20.22
N VAL A 119 2.89 14.81 19.55
CA VAL A 119 2.40 13.54 20.09
C VAL A 119 3.29 13.09 21.25
N ARG A 120 2.72 12.98 22.43
CA ARG A 120 3.43 12.55 23.63
C ARG A 120 3.54 11.03 23.71
N SER A 121 2.43 10.35 23.53
CA SER A 121 2.35 8.90 23.63
C SER A 121 1.22 8.32 22.80
N LEU A 122 1.43 7.09 22.35
CA LEU A 122 0.39 6.26 21.74
C LEU A 122 0.26 4.98 22.54
N SER A 123 -0.96 4.56 22.83
CA SER A 123 -1.19 3.28 23.49
C SER A 123 -2.40 2.55 22.91
N ALA A 124 -2.30 1.24 22.75
CA ALA A 124 -3.39 0.38 22.33
C ALA A 124 -3.56 -0.77 23.31
N GLY A 125 -4.78 -0.93 23.83
CA GLY A 125 -5.05 -1.97 24.82
C GLY A 125 -4.20 -1.85 26.11
N GLY A 126 -3.77 -0.63 26.47
CA GLY A 126 -2.93 -0.36 27.64
C GLY A 126 -1.43 -0.67 27.45
N LYS A 127 -0.99 -0.92 26.21
CA LYS A 127 0.42 -1.08 25.85
C LYS A 127 0.85 0.08 24.97
N ASP A 128 2.07 0.55 25.16
CA ASP A 128 2.65 1.56 24.29
C ASP A 128 2.84 1.02 22.86
N VAL A 129 2.60 1.89 21.88
CA VAL A 129 2.74 1.60 20.46
C VAL A 129 3.77 2.55 19.87
N ASP A 130 4.83 2.01 19.28
CA ASP A 130 5.90 2.82 18.73
C ASP A 130 5.50 3.55 17.44
N LEU A 131 4.72 2.89 16.60
CA LEU A 131 4.26 3.41 15.32
C LEU A 131 2.85 2.90 15.01
N MET A 132 2.02 3.78 14.50
CA MET A 132 0.69 3.47 13.98
C MET A 132 0.49 4.14 12.63
N ARG A 133 -0.16 3.45 11.70
CA ARG A 133 -0.58 4.01 10.43
C ARG A 133 -2.09 4.08 10.36
N LEU A 134 -2.61 5.20 9.89
CA LEU A 134 -4.03 5.35 9.61
C LEU A 134 -4.31 4.95 8.15
N ASP A 135 -5.53 4.49 7.92
CA ASP A 135 -6.02 4.14 6.60
C ASP A 135 -5.86 5.35 5.64
N PRO A 136 -5.35 5.13 4.42
CA PRO A 136 -5.22 6.19 3.44
C PRO A 136 -6.61 6.66 2.95
N VAL A 137 -6.70 7.92 2.52
CA VAL A 137 -7.89 8.43 1.84
C VAL A 137 -8.14 7.58 0.58
N MET A 138 -9.33 7.01 0.46
CA MET A 138 -9.78 6.30 -0.74
C MET A 138 -10.50 7.25 -1.69
#